data_f9f3cdc2bd2c822b156fe6b0d417a437
#
_entry.id   f9f3cdc2bd2c822b156fe6b0d417a437
#
_cell.length_a   1.000
_cell.length_b   1.000
_cell.length_c   1.000
_cell.angle_alpha   90.00
_cell.angle_beta   90.00
_cell.angle_gamma   90.00
#
_symmetry.space_group_name_H-M   'P 1'
#
loop_
_entity.id
_entity.type
_entity.pdbx_description
1 polymer ?
#
loop_
_entity_poly.entity_id
_entity_poly.type
_entity_poly.pdbx_seq_one_letter_code
_entity_poly.pdbx_strand_id
1 'polypeptide(L)'
;MAAKKINEDKYLNPVFLKMGKRVYTYKYIEKLREENKRKKANGERMLYNLIPQKGFQERVLRTQADIKIVGGKRGAGKTFIVLFEALQYMDNPSVSMYGFRKYKDDIERGIWDSSFSVFEDFGIPSKSSYEWNFGPEGKGARMKMEHLADEKKVKDRFRGVEMAYIAIEELAEHTREDMDTLFALLASNRSTSGVKPKCVCTCNPVGKSNKLRYFLDWYIDPETDKIIPERDGQIRYFYKYGKDSLDIVWGNTPKEVYEDPRCKAKIDNLCEATGAKYTNFITSLVFIEGDYADNEILKISDPTYLNKISAEGGEASINDIVGIWKDFDSSSSLLTMEDMLSFFNNTERRDGVMRASADVAIKNDFFVIYAFDGHHICDIDVRRGAMSDEIIPFIEGFLQKNGVRKENFTFDENGLGMWLAESIAFKGKSVPFNNRTTPSDTRLWNNLKSECAEKFVKAIKAGEFSISQDVLKRKFTDKKRHSYTVGERLMEERHALKRKDDAQRFEIISKQQMKLEVGHSPDFLEALFMVMHLFSKRGHCVRKGFENW
;
A
#
# COMPACT_ATOMS: atom_id res chain seq x y z
N MET A 1 17.99 -18.34 30.83
CA MET A 1 18.04 -19.53 29.95
C MET A 1 18.98 -19.20 28.81
N ALA A 2 20.06 -19.95 28.62
CA ALA A 2 21.04 -19.69 27.59
C ALA A 2 20.41 -19.95 26.21
N ALA A 3 20.39 -18.92 25.35
CA ALA A 3 20.00 -19.08 23.96
C ALA A 3 20.87 -20.19 23.33
N LYS A 4 20.24 -21.24 22.82
CA LYS A 4 20.88 -22.26 22.03
C LYS A 4 21.59 -21.56 20.86
N LYS A 5 22.91 -21.50 20.88
CA LYS A 5 23.70 -21.15 19.69
C LYS A 5 23.28 -22.09 18.56
N ILE A 6 22.53 -21.57 17.61
CA ILE A 6 22.25 -22.26 16.35
C ILE A 6 23.61 -22.48 15.72
N ASN A 7 23.93 -23.75 15.43
CA ASN A 7 25.18 -24.12 14.81
C ASN A 7 25.14 -23.61 13.36
N GLU A 8 25.56 -22.36 13.17
CA GLU A 8 25.54 -21.62 11.89
C GLU A 8 26.31 -22.35 10.79
N ASP A 9 27.29 -23.16 11.15
CA ASP A 9 28.13 -23.89 10.20
C ASP A 9 27.41 -25.02 9.45
N LYS A 10 26.29 -25.49 9.97
CA LYS A 10 25.55 -26.63 9.37
C LYS A 10 24.70 -26.24 8.15
N TYR A 11 24.42 -24.96 7.94
CA TYR A 11 23.58 -24.43 6.87
C TYR A 11 24.34 -23.54 5.87
N LEU A 12 25.66 -23.41 6.03
CA LEU A 12 26.50 -22.64 5.14
C LEU A 12 26.72 -23.41 3.84
N ASN A 13 26.06 -23.00 2.77
CA ASN A 13 26.60 -23.29 1.45
C ASN A 13 27.98 -22.61 1.35
N PRO A 14 29.08 -23.33 1.12
CA PRO A 14 30.44 -22.76 1.09
C PRO A 14 30.62 -21.71 0.00
N VAL A 15 29.66 -21.61 -0.93
CA VAL A 15 29.62 -20.64 -2.03
C VAL A 15 28.45 -19.73 -1.84
N PHE A 16 28.69 -18.49 -1.43
CA PHE A 16 27.68 -17.47 -1.28
C PHE A 16 27.10 -17.02 -2.62
N LEU A 17 27.98 -16.74 -3.55
CA LEU A 17 27.65 -16.18 -4.85
C LEU A 17 28.79 -16.51 -5.82
N LYS A 18 28.44 -16.96 -7.02
CA LYS A 18 29.39 -17.14 -8.11
C LYS A 18 29.23 -15.94 -9.05
N MET A 19 30.22 -15.08 -9.13
CA MET A 19 30.24 -13.93 -10.03
C MET A 19 31.33 -14.12 -11.09
N GLY A 20 30.93 -14.52 -12.28
CA GLY A 20 31.86 -14.84 -13.35
C GLY A 20 32.85 -15.92 -12.94
N LYS A 21 34.16 -15.67 -13.12
CA LYS A 21 35.21 -16.55 -12.65
C LYS A 21 35.50 -16.42 -11.15
N ARG A 22 34.88 -15.43 -10.46
CA ARG A 22 35.07 -15.21 -9.03
C ARG A 22 34.02 -15.98 -8.25
N VAL A 23 34.46 -16.69 -7.25
CA VAL A 23 33.61 -17.43 -6.33
C VAL A 23 33.73 -16.75 -4.97
N TYR A 24 32.61 -16.19 -4.50
CA TYR A 24 32.53 -15.59 -3.17
C TYR A 24 32.19 -16.68 -2.17
N THR A 25 33.20 -17.21 -1.50
CA THR A 25 32.99 -18.08 -0.35
C THR A 25 32.87 -17.23 0.92
N TYR A 26 32.28 -17.78 1.95
CA TYR A 26 32.25 -17.15 3.28
C TYR A 26 33.66 -16.74 3.73
N LYS A 27 34.62 -17.63 3.58
CA LYS A 27 36.02 -17.36 3.92
C LYS A 27 36.63 -16.19 3.13
N TYR A 28 36.25 -16.06 1.87
CA TYR A 28 36.71 -14.93 1.04
C TYR A 28 36.06 -13.61 1.48
N ILE A 29 34.76 -13.62 1.78
CA ILE A 29 34.04 -12.44 2.29
C ILE A 29 34.62 -12.00 3.64
N GLU A 30 34.90 -12.92 4.56
CA GLU A 30 35.55 -12.59 5.83
C GLU A 30 36.94 -11.95 5.61
N LYS A 31 37.73 -12.48 4.66
CA LYS A 31 39.00 -11.87 4.27
C LYS A 31 38.84 -10.43 3.80
N LEU A 32 37.82 -10.16 2.94
CA LEU A 32 37.54 -8.81 2.46
C LEU A 32 37.11 -7.88 3.61
N ARG A 33 36.35 -8.38 4.57
CA ARG A 33 35.93 -7.62 5.75
C ARG A 33 37.14 -7.24 6.63
N GLU A 34 38.05 -8.15 6.85
CA GLU A 34 39.28 -7.85 7.60
C GLU A 34 40.16 -6.86 6.85
N GLU A 35 40.24 -6.96 5.53
CA GLU A 35 40.93 -5.98 4.70
C GLU A 35 40.29 -4.60 4.81
N ASN A 36 38.96 -4.51 4.78
CA ASN A 36 38.24 -3.25 4.97
C ASN A 36 38.45 -2.64 6.36
N LYS A 37 38.51 -3.46 7.42
CA LYS A 37 38.85 -2.97 8.77
C LYS A 37 40.24 -2.34 8.77
N ARG A 38 41.21 -3.00 8.14
CA ARG A 38 42.58 -2.47 8.02
C ARG A 38 42.61 -1.17 7.23
N LYS A 39 41.95 -1.13 6.06
CA LYS A 39 41.87 0.07 5.22
C LYS A 39 41.25 1.25 5.97
N LYS A 40 40.17 0.98 6.73
CA LYS A 40 39.51 2.00 7.57
C LYS A 40 40.49 2.54 8.63
N ALA A 41 41.22 1.67 9.30
CA ALA A 41 42.20 2.08 10.30
C ALA A 41 43.33 2.95 9.72
N ASN A 42 43.67 2.74 8.43
CA ASN A 42 44.68 3.50 7.69
C ASN A 42 44.13 4.73 6.96
N GLY A 43 42.85 5.03 7.04
CA GLY A 43 42.21 6.12 6.27
C GLY A 43 42.12 5.85 4.76
N GLU A 44 42.28 4.59 4.33
CA GLU A 44 42.19 4.17 2.93
C GLU A 44 40.74 3.94 2.49
N ARG A 45 40.47 4.08 1.19
CA ARG A 45 39.13 3.78 0.62
C ARG A 45 38.81 2.30 0.80
N MET A 46 37.65 2.02 1.40
CA MET A 46 37.16 0.66 1.61
C MET A 46 36.46 0.10 0.35
N LEU A 47 36.43 -1.24 0.26
CA LEU A 47 35.79 -1.97 -0.84
C LEU A 47 34.30 -2.22 -0.50
N TYR A 48 33.45 -1.20 -0.60
CA TYR A 48 32.03 -1.32 -0.18
C TYR A 48 31.17 -2.16 -1.13
N ASN A 49 31.41 -2.06 -2.43
CA ASN A 49 30.47 -2.52 -3.44
C ASN A 49 30.40 -4.04 -3.62
N LEU A 50 31.34 -4.78 -3.03
CA LEU A 50 31.49 -6.21 -3.26
C LEU A 50 31.31 -7.06 -2.02
N ILE A 51 30.89 -6.48 -0.90
CA ILE A 51 30.85 -7.18 0.39
C ILE A 51 29.47 -7.06 1.02
N PRO A 52 28.65 -8.13 0.96
CA PRO A 52 27.42 -8.19 1.74
C PRO A 52 27.75 -8.02 3.23
N GLN A 53 26.95 -7.22 3.91
CA GLN A 53 27.14 -6.96 5.32
C GLN A 53 26.64 -8.14 6.16
N LYS A 54 27.27 -8.36 7.30
CA LYS A 54 26.82 -9.36 8.27
C LYS A 54 25.39 -9.09 8.73
N GLY A 55 24.72 -10.15 9.17
CA GLY A 55 23.36 -10.07 9.64
C GLY A 55 22.37 -10.11 8.48
N PHE A 56 21.63 -9.05 8.26
CA PHE A 56 20.54 -8.98 7.31
C PHE A 56 20.91 -9.39 5.88
N GLN A 57 21.92 -8.76 5.26
CA GLN A 57 22.24 -9.01 3.86
C GLN A 57 22.74 -10.44 3.62
N GLU A 58 23.53 -10.99 4.56
CA GLU A 58 23.92 -12.39 4.46
C GLU A 58 22.75 -13.35 4.62
N ARG A 59 21.80 -13.07 5.51
CA ARG A 59 20.60 -13.89 5.66
C ARG A 59 19.80 -13.95 4.36
N VAL A 60 19.64 -12.81 3.67
CA VAL A 60 18.95 -12.75 2.37
C VAL A 60 19.63 -13.66 1.34
N LEU A 61 20.94 -13.57 1.20
CA LEU A 61 21.70 -14.39 0.22
C LEU A 61 21.66 -15.88 0.52
N ARG A 62 21.71 -16.26 1.80
CA ARG A 62 21.72 -17.67 2.23
C ARG A 62 20.36 -18.33 2.10
N THR A 63 19.30 -17.59 2.26
CA THR A 63 17.94 -18.14 2.26
C THR A 63 17.52 -18.54 0.85
N GLN A 64 17.03 -19.76 0.70
CA GLN A 64 16.55 -20.29 -0.58
C GLN A 64 15.02 -20.34 -0.56
N ALA A 65 14.36 -19.33 -1.11
CA ALA A 65 12.92 -19.27 -1.32
C ALA A 65 12.63 -18.78 -2.74
N ASP A 66 11.46 -19.09 -3.27
CA ASP A 66 11.01 -18.62 -4.58
C ASP A 66 10.71 -17.11 -4.55
N ILE A 67 10.14 -16.66 -3.43
CA ILE A 67 9.85 -15.25 -3.17
C ILE A 67 10.56 -14.84 -1.88
N LYS A 68 11.36 -13.78 -1.96
CA LYS A 68 11.96 -13.13 -0.80
C LYS A 68 11.39 -11.73 -0.66
N ILE A 69 10.76 -11.44 0.46
CA ILE A 69 10.36 -10.07 0.81
C ILE A 69 11.33 -9.55 1.86
N VAL A 70 12.09 -8.56 1.43
CA VAL A 70 13.17 -7.95 2.17
C VAL A 70 12.64 -6.64 2.74
N GLY A 71 12.14 -6.69 3.96
CA GLY A 71 11.38 -5.61 4.56
C GLY A 71 12.08 -4.96 5.76
N GLY A 72 11.32 -4.14 6.48
CA GLY A 72 11.75 -3.55 7.74
C GLY A 72 12.33 -2.14 7.62
N LYS A 73 13.20 -1.80 8.55
CA LYS A 73 13.63 -0.43 8.84
C LYS A 73 14.36 0.26 7.68
N ARG A 74 14.27 1.58 7.62
CA ARG A 74 15.04 2.40 6.67
C ARG A 74 16.54 2.26 6.93
N GLY A 75 17.35 2.37 5.87
CA GLY A 75 18.81 2.36 5.98
C GLY A 75 19.45 0.98 6.11
N ALA A 76 18.68 -0.11 6.04
CA ALA A 76 19.22 -1.48 6.13
C ALA A 76 20.04 -1.93 4.89
N GLY A 77 20.00 -1.19 3.78
CA GLY A 77 20.67 -1.57 2.53
C GLY A 77 19.88 -2.58 1.71
N LYS A 78 18.55 -2.49 1.70
CA LYS A 78 17.65 -3.39 0.99
C LYS A 78 17.90 -3.38 -0.53
N THR A 79 17.95 -2.22 -1.16
CA THR A 79 18.20 -2.06 -2.60
C THR A 79 19.54 -2.69 -3.01
N PHE A 80 20.61 -2.47 -2.21
CA PHE A 80 21.92 -3.06 -2.48
C PHE A 80 21.84 -4.59 -2.57
N ILE A 81 21.21 -5.26 -1.60
CA ILE A 81 21.20 -6.72 -1.57
C ILE A 81 20.33 -7.32 -2.68
N VAL A 82 19.23 -6.65 -3.07
CA VAL A 82 18.40 -7.09 -4.19
C VAL A 82 19.17 -7.01 -5.52
N LEU A 83 19.90 -5.92 -5.73
CA LEU A 83 20.79 -5.80 -6.91
C LEU A 83 21.95 -6.78 -6.86
N PHE A 84 22.60 -6.92 -5.70
CA PHE A 84 23.74 -7.80 -5.54
C PHE A 84 23.36 -9.28 -5.80
N GLU A 85 22.18 -9.72 -5.38
CA GLU A 85 21.70 -11.09 -5.64
C GLU A 85 21.49 -11.36 -7.13
N ALA A 86 21.17 -10.36 -7.93
CA ALA A 86 21.03 -10.51 -9.39
C ALA A 86 22.34 -10.91 -10.08
N LEU A 87 23.49 -10.53 -9.51
CA LEU A 87 24.81 -10.85 -10.09
C LEU A 87 25.10 -12.35 -10.18
N GLN A 88 24.40 -13.20 -9.43
CA GLN A 88 24.55 -14.66 -9.55
C GLN A 88 24.23 -15.19 -10.95
N TYR A 89 23.47 -14.46 -11.76
CA TYR A 89 23.02 -14.84 -13.08
C TYR A 89 23.83 -14.22 -14.21
N MET A 90 24.74 -13.30 -13.93
CA MET A 90 25.36 -12.40 -14.91
C MET A 90 26.10 -13.10 -16.05
N ASP A 91 26.62 -14.30 -15.84
CA ASP A 91 27.41 -15.05 -16.85
C ASP A 91 26.53 -15.83 -17.84
N ASN A 92 25.23 -15.93 -17.61
CA ASN A 92 24.34 -16.74 -18.45
C ASN A 92 23.58 -15.85 -19.47
N PRO A 93 23.97 -15.88 -20.76
CA PRO A 93 23.37 -15.01 -21.78
C PRO A 93 21.89 -15.29 -22.04
N SER A 94 21.40 -16.45 -21.62
CA SER A 94 19.98 -16.83 -21.76
C SER A 94 19.11 -16.30 -20.61
N VAL A 95 19.69 -15.62 -19.63
CA VAL A 95 18.94 -15.11 -18.47
C VAL A 95 18.50 -13.68 -18.71
N SER A 96 17.20 -13.45 -18.59
CA SER A 96 16.60 -12.12 -18.53
C SER A 96 16.15 -11.79 -17.11
N MET A 97 16.56 -10.64 -16.61
CA MET A 97 16.26 -10.12 -15.29
C MET A 97 15.50 -8.80 -15.40
N TYR A 98 14.62 -8.52 -14.45
CA TYR A 98 13.84 -7.29 -14.44
C TYR A 98 13.85 -6.66 -13.05
N GLY A 99 14.04 -5.33 -13.02
CA GLY A 99 13.88 -4.49 -11.84
C GLY A 99 12.65 -3.59 -12.00
N PHE A 100 11.82 -3.46 -10.98
CA PHE A 100 10.59 -2.72 -11.05
C PHE A 100 10.47 -1.64 -9.98
N ARG A 101 9.97 -0.47 -10.39
CA ARG A 101 9.47 0.61 -9.52
C ARG A 101 8.08 1.02 -9.97
N LYS A 102 7.35 1.74 -9.15
CA LYS A 102 6.00 2.18 -9.49
C LYS A 102 6.01 3.19 -10.63
N TYR A 103 6.79 4.24 -10.52
CA TYR A 103 6.82 5.32 -11.50
C TYR A 103 8.13 5.36 -12.27
N LYS A 104 8.08 5.91 -13.49
CA LYS A 104 9.26 6.00 -14.36
C LYS A 104 10.37 6.86 -13.76
N ASP A 105 10.00 7.98 -13.15
CA ASP A 105 10.98 8.92 -12.56
C ASP A 105 11.70 8.30 -11.35
N ASP A 106 11.02 7.38 -10.64
CA ASP A 106 11.61 6.66 -9.51
C ASP A 106 12.62 5.60 -9.96
N ILE A 107 12.54 5.14 -11.21
CA ILE A 107 13.55 4.22 -11.75
C ILE A 107 14.91 4.93 -11.77
N GLU A 108 14.97 6.12 -12.37
CA GLU A 108 16.24 6.84 -12.54
C GLU A 108 16.87 7.18 -11.19
N ARG A 109 16.09 7.81 -10.30
CA ARG A 109 16.56 8.28 -8.98
C ARG A 109 16.76 7.18 -7.94
N GLY A 110 16.21 6.00 -8.18
CA GLY A 110 16.21 4.86 -7.24
C GLY A 110 17.10 3.72 -7.72
N ILE A 111 16.45 2.68 -8.25
CA ILE A 111 17.13 1.42 -8.58
C ILE A 111 18.20 1.57 -9.67
N TRP A 112 18.00 2.47 -10.65
CA TRP A 112 18.97 2.70 -11.73
C TRP A 112 20.26 3.36 -11.20
N ASP A 113 20.16 4.48 -10.49
CA ASP A 113 21.32 5.15 -9.92
C ASP A 113 22.05 4.24 -8.90
N SER A 114 21.28 3.53 -8.07
CA SER A 114 21.84 2.57 -7.12
C SER A 114 22.59 1.42 -7.79
N SER A 115 22.16 1.03 -8.99
CA SER A 115 22.74 -0.11 -9.71
C SER A 115 24.19 0.12 -10.16
N PHE A 116 24.59 1.36 -10.40
CA PHE A 116 25.99 1.67 -10.77
C PHE A 116 26.95 1.23 -9.68
N SER A 117 26.62 1.43 -8.41
CA SER A 117 27.45 1.01 -7.29
C SER A 117 27.66 -0.51 -7.21
N VAL A 118 26.79 -1.29 -7.87
CA VAL A 118 26.82 -2.75 -7.83
C VAL A 118 27.26 -3.36 -9.15
N PHE A 119 26.87 -2.77 -10.29
CA PHE A 119 27.00 -3.39 -11.60
C PHE A 119 28.11 -2.83 -12.49
N GLU A 120 28.67 -1.63 -12.20
CA GLU A 120 29.61 -0.96 -13.08
C GLU A 120 30.86 -1.80 -13.46
N ASP A 121 31.31 -2.67 -12.56
CA ASP A 121 32.43 -3.57 -12.81
C ASP A 121 32.07 -4.85 -13.58
N PHE A 122 30.78 -5.10 -13.82
CA PHE A 122 30.26 -6.38 -14.33
C PHE A 122 29.47 -6.28 -15.62
N GLY A 123 29.05 -5.08 -16.02
CA GLY A 123 28.19 -4.90 -17.17
C GLY A 123 28.31 -3.55 -17.84
N ILE A 124 27.67 -3.41 -18.98
CA ILE A 124 27.60 -2.20 -19.80
C ILE A 124 26.20 -1.61 -19.66
N PRO A 125 26.05 -0.37 -19.13
CA PRO A 125 24.75 0.26 -18.97
C PRO A 125 24.26 0.89 -20.27
N SER A 126 22.94 0.81 -20.51
CA SER A 126 22.22 1.57 -21.53
C SER A 126 21.17 2.46 -20.86
N LYS A 127 21.46 3.76 -20.71
CA LYS A 127 20.55 4.71 -20.06
C LYS A 127 19.24 4.89 -20.82
N SER A 128 19.26 4.83 -22.15
CA SER A 128 18.06 5.03 -22.97
C SER A 128 16.99 3.95 -22.78
N SER A 129 17.40 2.74 -22.39
CA SER A 129 16.53 1.59 -22.13
C SER A 129 16.48 1.18 -20.66
N TYR A 130 17.24 1.82 -19.78
CA TYR A 130 17.47 1.42 -18.39
C TYR A 130 17.85 -0.07 -18.29
N GLU A 131 18.83 -0.48 -19.08
CA GLU A 131 19.24 -1.88 -19.21
C GLU A 131 20.75 -2.04 -18.93
N TRP A 132 21.09 -3.10 -18.21
CA TRP A 132 22.46 -3.58 -18.03
C TRP A 132 22.66 -4.85 -18.84
N ASN A 133 23.73 -4.88 -19.62
CA ASN A 133 24.21 -6.06 -20.34
C ASN A 133 25.49 -6.55 -19.66
N PHE A 134 25.41 -7.70 -19.03
CA PHE A 134 26.50 -8.24 -18.19
C PHE A 134 27.52 -9.04 -19.00
N GLY A 135 28.64 -9.32 -18.33
CA GLY A 135 29.71 -10.15 -18.87
C GLY A 135 30.63 -9.43 -19.87
N PRO A 136 31.65 -10.13 -20.38
CA PRO A 136 32.58 -9.57 -21.36
C PRO A 136 31.82 -9.07 -22.59
N GLU A 137 32.08 -7.83 -22.99
CA GLU A 137 31.46 -7.18 -24.16
C GLU A 137 29.92 -7.15 -24.10
N GLY A 138 29.31 -7.26 -22.89
CA GLY A 138 27.86 -7.29 -22.73
C GLY A 138 27.17 -8.55 -23.24
N LYS A 139 27.90 -9.66 -23.39
CA LYS A 139 27.39 -10.94 -23.93
C LYS A 139 26.86 -11.92 -22.87
N GLY A 140 26.71 -11.47 -21.63
CA GLY A 140 26.12 -12.26 -20.53
C GLY A 140 24.61 -12.04 -20.39
N ALA A 141 24.10 -12.20 -19.16
CA ALA A 141 22.73 -11.90 -18.83
C ALA A 141 22.40 -10.42 -19.05
N ARG A 142 21.12 -10.10 -19.11
CA ARG A 142 20.66 -8.71 -19.13
C ARG A 142 19.67 -8.43 -18.00
N MET A 143 19.70 -7.23 -17.49
CA MET A 143 18.74 -6.73 -16.51
C MET A 143 18.12 -5.43 -17.00
N LYS A 144 16.82 -5.43 -17.19
CA LYS A 144 16.04 -4.26 -17.60
C LYS A 144 15.27 -3.69 -16.42
N MET A 145 15.25 -2.37 -16.30
CA MET A 145 14.46 -1.68 -15.28
C MET A 145 13.23 -1.05 -15.90
N GLU A 146 12.06 -1.32 -15.32
CA GLU A 146 10.74 -0.98 -15.87
C GLU A 146 9.83 -0.41 -14.78
N HIS A 147 8.79 0.33 -15.17
CA HIS A 147 7.80 0.86 -14.24
C HIS A 147 6.47 0.11 -14.31
N LEU A 148 5.70 0.18 -13.21
CA LEU A 148 4.42 -0.50 -13.04
C LEU A 148 3.26 0.48 -12.79
N ALA A 149 3.35 1.72 -13.25
CA ALA A 149 2.37 2.78 -12.97
C ALA A 149 0.93 2.43 -13.38
N ASP A 150 0.75 1.62 -14.43
CA ASP A 150 -0.56 1.12 -14.86
C ASP A 150 -0.74 -0.35 -14.44
N GLU A 151 -1.08 -0.56 -13.16
CA GLU A 151 -1.21 -1.88 -12.56
C GLU A 151 -2.21 -2.78 -13.30
N LYS A 152 -3.27 -2.20 -13.87
CA LYS A 152 -4.29 -2.95 -14.63
C LYS A 152 -3.73 -3.56 -15.91
N LYS A 153 -2.68 -2.98 -16.49
CA LYS A 153 -2.02 -3.45 -17.72
C LYS A 153 -0.79 -4.31 -17.47
N VAL A 154 -0.32 -4.46 -16.23
CA VAL A 154 0.88 -5.24 -15.91
C VAL A 154 0.79 -6.64 -16.49
N LYS A 155 -0.32 -7.32 -16.30
CA LYS A 155 -0.56 -8.68 -16.81
C LYS A 155 -0.44 -8.76 -18.32
N ASP A 156 -1.01 -7.80 -19.06
CA ASP A 156 -0.99 -7.82 -20.53
C ASP A 156 0.38 -7.38 -21.05
N ARG A 157 1.03 -6.41 -20.41
CA ARG A 157 2.34 -5.90 -20.80
C ARG A 157 3.45 -6.92 -20.69
N PHE A 158 3.42 -7.74 -19.64
CA PHE A 158 4.46 -8.75 -19.41
C PHE A 158 4.02 -10.18 -19.77
N ARG A 159 2.87 -10.32 -20.39
CA ARG A 159 2.39 -11.62 -20.87
C ARG A 159 3.35 -12.20 -21.89
N GLY A 160 3.82 -13.42 -21.63
CA GLY A 160 4.77 -14.10 -22.52
C GLY A 160 6.24 -13.72 -22.29
N VAL A 161 6.53 -12.71 -21.49
CA VAL A 161 7.91 -12.37 -21.11
C VAL A 161 8.46 -13.40 -20.15
N GLU A 162 9.70 -13.85 -20.36
CA GLU A 162 10.43 -14.71 -19.44
C GLU A 162 11.31 -13.86 -18.52
N MET A 163 11.15 -14.05 -17.20
CA MET A 163 11.89 -13.32 -16.18
C MET A 163 12.47 -14.33 -15.20
N ALA A 164 13.74 -14.67 -15.35
CA ALA A 164 14.42 -15.59 -14.42
C ALA A 164 14.67 -14.94 -13.04
N TYR A 165 14.85 -13.62 -13.01
CA TYR A 165 14.99 -12.87 -11.79
C TYR A 165 14.10 -11.63 -11.85
N ILE A 166 13.31 -11.44 -10.80
CA ILE A 166 12.44 -10.26 -10.63
C ILE A 166 12.86 -9.55 -9.35
N ALA A 167 13.19 -8.27 -9.47
CA ALA A 167 13.39 -7.35 -8.37
C ALA A 167 12.23 -6.34 -8.34
N ILE A 168 11.47 -6.27 -7.25
CA ILE A 168 10.41 -5.25 -7.08
C ILE A 168 10.80 -4.37 -5.91
N GLU A 169 11.13 -3.11 -6.18
CA GLU A 169 11.35 -2.16 -5.11
C GLU A 169 10.06 -1.51 -4.66
N GLU A 170 9.98 -1.26 -3.35
CA GLU A 170 8.82 -0.68 -2.68
C GLU A 170 7.51 -1.43 -3.00
N LEU A 171 7.51 -2.75 -2.78
CA LEU A 171 6.36 -3.62 -3.06
C LEU A 171 5.05 -3.07 -2.45
N ALA A 172 5.13 -2.43 -1.30
CA ALA A 172 4.00 -1.82 -0.63
C ALA A 172 3.25 -0.77 -1.47
N GLU A 173 3.93 -0.11 -2.41
CA GLU A 173 3.29 0.85 -3.33
C GLU A 173 2.34 0.17 -4.33
N HIS A 174 2.56 -1.13 -4.62
CA HIS A 174 1.80 -1.93 -5.59
C HIS A 174 0.73 -2.82 -4.96
N THR A 175 0.65 -2.86 -3.64
CA THR A 175 -0.18 -3.83 -2.91
C THR A 175 -1.21 -3.17 -1.99
N ARG A 176 -1.49 -1.89 -2.19
CA ARG A 176 -2.45 -1.16 -1.34
C ARG A 176 -3.85 -1.78 -1.42
N GLU A 177 -4.38 -1.99 -2.62
CA GLU A 177 -5.72 -2.53 -2.83
C GLU A 177 -5.77 -4.06 -2.90
N ASP A 178 -4.77 -4.67 -3.53
CA ASP A 178 -4.67 -6.12 -3.77
C ASP A 178 -3.21 -6.55 -4.01
N MET A 179 -3.00 -7.85 -4.19
CA MET A 179 -1.69 -8.43 -4.52
C MET A 179 -1.58 -8.80 -6.01
N ASP A 180 -2.50 -8.33 -6.86
CA ASP A 180 -2.62 -8.78 -8.25
C ASP A 180 -1.40 -8.45 -9.09
N THR A 181 -0.76 -7.29 -8.83
CA THR A 181 0.50 -6.91 -9.51
C THR A 181 1.62 -7.91 -9.23
N LEU A 182 1.81 -8.32 -7.98
CA LEU A 182 2.81 -9.34 -7.62
C LEU A 182 2.50 -10.66 -8.33
N PHE A 183 1.26 -11.15 -8.24
CA PHE A 183 0.89 -12.42 -8.87
C PHE A 183 0.95 -12.39 -10.39
N ALA A 184 0.66 -11.23 -11.03
CA ALA A 184 0.82 -11.07 -12.48
C ALA A 184 2.28 -11.17 -12.91
N LEU A 185 3.22 -10.59 -12.16
CA LEU A 185 4.66 -10.71 -12.41
C LEU A 185 5.17 -12.13 -12.14
N LEU A 186 4.70 -12.78 -11.07
CA LEU A 186 5.05 -14.17 -10.76
C LEU A 186 4.62 -15.14 -11.87
N ALA A 187 3.54 -14.86 -12.61
CA ALA A 187 3.16 -15.66 -13.78
C ALA A 187 4.21 -15.60 -14.92
N SER A 188 5.05 -14.56 -14.94
CA SER A 188 6.17 -14.38 -15.86
C SER A 188 7.53 -14.78 -15.26
N ASN A 189 7.56 -15.11 -13.95
CA ASN A 189 8.77 -15.54 -13.25
C ASN A 189 9.10 -17.02 -13.58
N ARG A 190 9.71 -17.21 -14.72
CA ARG A 190 10.07 -18.51 -15.28
C ARG A 190 11.42 -18.44 -15.97
N SER A 191 12.04 -19.60 -16.19
CA SER A 191 13.31 -19.69 -16.88
C SER A 191 13.41 -20.98 -17.71
N THR A 192 13.80 -20.83 -18.96
CA THR A 192 14.21 -21.93 -19.84
C THR A 192 15.73 -22.14 -19.85
N SER A 193 16.47 -21.28 -19.17
CA SER A 193 17.94 -21.29 -19.13
C SER A 193 18.55 -22.24 -18.09
N GLY A 194 17.74 -23.09 -17.44
CA GLY A 194 18.21 -24.04 -16.42
C GLY A 194 18.47 -23.45 -15.03
N VAL A 195 18.18 -22.16 -14.83
CA VAL A 195 18.25 -21.53 -13.51
C VAL A 195 16.87 -21.54 -12.84
N LYS A 196 16.85 -21.69 -11.50
CA LYS A 196 15.61 -21.58 -10.74
C LYS A 196 15.17 -20.10 -10.69
N PRO A 197 13.94 -19.79 -11.14
CA PRO A 197 13.45 -18.42 -11.08
C PRO A 197 13.33 -17.91 -9.64
N LYS A 198 13.54 -16.61 -9.43
CA LYS A 198 13.41 -15.94 -8.12
C LYS A 198 12.74 -14.60 -8.25
N CYS A 199 11.96 -14.25 -7.23
CA CYS A 199 11.39 -12.92 -7.05
C CYS A 199 11.85 -12.34 -5.71
N VAL A 200 12.50 -11.18 -5.74
CA VAL A 200 13.00 -10.51 -4.55
C VAL A 200 12.39 -9.12 -4.48
N CYS A 201 11.69 -8.83 -3.39
CA CYS A 201 10.97 -7.57 -3.23
C CYS A 201 11.52 -6.80 -2.04
N THR A 202 11.62 -5.48 -2.15
CA THR A 202 11.84 -4.63 -0.98
C THR A 202 10.51 -4.03 -0.53
N CYS A 203 10.37 -3.75 0.77
CA CYS A 203 9.27 -2.96 1.30
C CYS A 203 9.68 -2.24 2.58
N ASN A 204 8.96 -1.18 2.89
CA ASN A 204 8.93 -0.56 4.21
C ASN A 204 7.71 -1.08 4.98
N PRO A 205 7.66 -0.93 6.31
CA PRO A 205 6.49 -1.29 7.09
C PRO A 205 5.24 -0.57 6.62
N VAL A 206 4.12 -1.29 6.53
CA VAL A 206 2.81 -0.75 6.20
C VAL A 206 1.75 -1.30 7.13
N GLY A 207 0.67 -0.56 7.33
CA GLY A 207 -0.43 -0.97 8.19
C GLY A 207 -1.52 -1.75 7.46
N LYS A 208 -2.65 -1.95 8.15
CA LYS A 208 -3.80 -2.74 7.68
C LYS A 208 -4.55 -2.14 6.48
N SER A 209 -4.27 -0.87 6.13
CA SER A 209 -4.77 -0.26 4.89
C SER A 209 -4.10 -0.82 3.63
N ASN A 210 -3.06 -1.65 3.76
CA ASN A 210 -2.32 -2.25 2.67
C ASN A 210 -2.42 -3.78 2.72
N LYS A 211 -2.72 -4.42 1.60
CA LYS A 211 -2.87 -5.89 1.51
C LYS A 211 -1.59 -6.66 1.79
N LEU A 212 -0.42 -6.03 1.61
CA LEU A 212 0.86 -6.62 1.99
C LEU A 212 0.92 -6.95 3.49
N ARG A 213 0.31 -6.10 4.35
CA ARG A 213 0.23 -6.36 5.80
C ARG A 213 -0.47 -7.68 6.11
N TYR A 214 -1.57 -7.99 5.40
CA TYR A 214 -2.30 -9.25 5.55
C TYR A 214 -1.55 -10.43 4.91
N PHE A 215 -0.87 -10.19 3.79
CA PHE A 215 -0.06 -11.22 3.14
C PHE A 215 1.12 -11.68 4.00
N LEU A 216 1.66 -10.77 4.84
CA LEU A 216 2.74 -11.01 5.79
C LEU A 216 2.27 -11.21 7.24
N ASP A 217 0.97 -11.32 7.48
CA ASP A 217 0.36 -11.29 8.82
C ASP A 217 0.99 -12.31 9.79
N TRP A 218 1.35 -13.48 9.29
CA TRP A 218 2.00 -14.51 10.12
C TRP A 218 3.35 -14.06 10.71
N TYR A 219 4.08 -13.17 10.04
CA TYR A 219 5.37 -12.67 10.53
C TYR A 219 5.21 -11.54 11.55
N ILE A 220 4.02 -10.94 11.67
CA ILE A 220 3.78 -9.71 12.40
C ILE A 220 2.89 -9.99 13.62
N ASP A 221 3.35 -9.53 14.78
CA ASP A 221 2.61 -9.61 16.03
C ASP A 221 1.38 -8.70 15.97
N PRO A 222 0.17 -9.22 16.21
CA PRO A 222 -1.07 -8.43 16.08
C PRO A 222 -1.26 -7.38 17.18
N GLU A 223 -0.56 -7.50 18.32
CA GLU A 223 -0.66 -6.58 19.45
C GLU A 223 0.37 -5.45 19.37
N THR A 224 1.58 -5.77 18.93
CA THR A 224 2.69 -4.81 18.88
C THR A 224 2.95 -4.24 17.49
N ASP A 225 2.33 -4.80 16.44
CA ASP A 225 2.59 -4.50 15.03
C ASP A 225 4.09 -4.57 14.64
N LYS A 226 4.86 -5.41 15.33
CA LYS A 226 6.28 -5.66 15.06
C LYS A 226 6.49 -7.05 14.51
N ILE A 227 7.62 -7.26 13.84
CA ILE A 227 8.02 -8.58 13.39
C ILE A 227 8.29 -9.48 14.61
N ILE A 228 7.73 -10.69 14.57
CA ILE A 228 7.97 -11.75 15.56
C ILE A 228 9.36 -12.31 15.31
N PRO A 229 10.33 -12.12 16.24
CA PRO A 229 11.74 -12.48 15.98
C PRO A 229 11.93 -13.96 15.62
N GLU A 230 11.14 -14.86 16.21
CA GLU A 230 11.22 -16.30 15.95
C GLU A 230 10.74 -16.68 14.56
N ARG A 231 9.97 -15.80 13.90
CA ARG A 231 9.40 -16.02 12.56
C ARG A 231 10.19 -15.31 11.46
N ASP A 232 11.00 -14.32 11.81
CA ASP A 232 11.87 -13.60 10.88
C ASP A 232 12.87 -14.54 10.20
N GLY A 233 12.82 -14.58 8.86
CA GLY A 233 13.66 -15.48 8.06
C GLY A 233 13.15 -16.93 7.97
N GLN A 234 12.03 -17.29 8.58
CA GLN A 234 11.43 -18.60 8.39
C GLN A 234 10.71 -18.69 7.05
N ILE A 235 10.92 -19.79 6.33
CA ILE A 235 10.25 -20.05 5.06
C ILE A 235 8.83 -20.56 5.31
N ARG A 236 7.87 -19.93 4.65
CA ARG A 236 6.48 -20.39 4.56
C ARG A 236 6.20 -20.89 3.15
N TYR A 237 5.21 -21.73 3.01
CA TYR A 237 4.76 -22.30 1.75
C TYR A 237 3.31 -21.93 1.51
N PHE A 238 2.96 -21.66 0.24
CA PHE A 238 1.58 -21.31 -0.08
C PHE A 238 1.13 -21.79 -1.46
N TYR A 239 -0.18 -21.89 -1.60
CA TYR A 239 -0.87 -22.10 -2.87
C TYR A 239 -2.05 -21.14 -2.97
N LYS A 240 -2.13 -20.40 -4.09
CA LYS A 240 -3.26 -19.51 -4.37
C LYS A 240 -4.37 -20.31 -5.05
N TYR A 241 -5.45 -20.58 -4.30
CA TYR A 241 -6.51 -21.47 -4.76
C TYR A 241 -7.69 -20.75 -5.42
N GLY A 242 -7.91 -19.46 -5.21
CA GLY A 242 -9.06 -18.72 -5.67
C GLY A 242 -8.73 -17.52 -6.55
N LYS A 243 -9.74 -16.69 -6.82
CA LYS A 243 -9.62 -15.51 -7.69
C LYS A 243 -9.16 -14.28 -6.94
N ASP A 244 -9.55 -14.17 -5.66
CA ASP A 244 -9.08 -13.09 -4.81
C ASP A 244 -7.56 -13.21 -4.59
N SER A 245 -6.88 -12.08 -4.50
CA SER A 245 -5.43 -12.06 -4.30
C SER A 245 -5.00 -12.66 -2.95
N LEU A 246 -5.91 -12.72 -1.97
CA LEU A 246 -5.69 -13.34 -0.66
C LEU A 246 -6.37 -14.71 -0.49
N ASP A 247 -6.94 -15.27 -1.55
CA ASP A 247 -7.41 -16.66 -1.56
C ASP A 247 -6.23 -17.64 -1.55
N ILE A 248 -5.53 -17.70 -0.41
CA ILE A 248 -4.25 -18.41 -0.25
C ILE A 248 -4.36 -19.40 0.90
N VAL A 249 -3.85 -20.62 0.67
CA VAL A 249 -3.57 -21.58 1.74
C VAL A 249 -2.11 -21.50 2.11
N TRP A 250 -1.83 -21.33 3.39
CA TRP A 250 -0.48 -21.26 3.93
C TRP A 250 -0.15 -22.49 4.78
N GLY A 251 1.11 -22.92 4.74
CA GLY A 251 1.64 -23.99 5.58
C GLY A 251 3.12 -23.77 5.91
N ASN A 252 3.61 -24.50 6.92
CA ASN A 252 5.02 -24.52 7.29
C ASN A 252 5.82 -25.50 6.44
N THR A 253 5.12 -26.41 5.77
CA THR A 253 5.68 -27.39 4.84
C THR A 253 4.86 -27.45 3.57
N PRO A 254 5.46 -27.83 2.42
CA PRO A 254 4.70 -28.08 1.19
C PRO A 254 3.59 -29.12 1.38
N LYS A 255 3.82 -30.11 2.25
CA LYS A 255 2.85 -31.16 2.53
C LYS A 255 1.58 -30.62 3.20
N GLU A 256 1.71 -29.73 4.19
CA GLU A 256 0.56 -29.09 4.84
C GLU A 256 -0.32 -28.34 3.83
N VAL A 257 0.31 -27.59 2.90
CA VAL A 257 -0.42 -26.88 1.84
C VAL A 257 -1.12 -27.83 0.89
N TYR A 258 -0.44 -28.91 0.47
CA TYR A 258 -0.99 -29.91 -0.42
C TYR A 258 -2.18 -30.67 0.16
N GLU A 259 -2.12 -31.02 1.46
CA GLU A 259 -3.19 -31.78 2.14
C GLU A 259 -4.44 -30.94 2.43
N ASP A 260 -4.38 -29.62 2.28
CA ASP A 260 -5.56 -28.75 2.48
C ASP A 260 -6.63 -29.04 1.41
N PRO A 261 -7.90 -29.31 1.84
CA PRO A 261 -8.97 -29.66 0.89
C PRO A 261 -9.23 -28.62 -0.21
N ARG A 262 -8.95 -27.35 0.04
CA ARG A 262 -9.13 -26.24 -0.94
C ARG A 262 -8.14 -26.34 -2.10
N CYS A 263 -6.99 -26.98 -1.90
CA CYS A 263 -5.89 -27.05 -2.84
C CYS A 263 -5.74 -28.44 -3.46
N LYS A 264 -5.96 -29.49 -2.69
CA LYS A 264 -5.58 -30.88 -3.02
C LYS A 264 -6.03 -31.31 -4.41
N ALA A 265 -7.31 -31.25 -4.71
CA ALA A 265 -7.83 -31.69 -6.00
C ALA A 265 -7.25 -30.89 -7.20
N LYS A 266 -6.98 -29.59 -7.00
CA LYS A 266 -6.37 -28.75 -8.06
C LYS A 266 -4.92 -29.12 -8.30
N ILE A 267 -4.17 -29.41 -7.24
CA ILE A 267 -2.77 -29.80 -7.33
C ILE A 267 -2.66 -31.20 -7.92
N ASP A 268 -3.55 -32.14 -7.53
CA ASP A 268 -3.60 -33.49 -8.11
C ASP A 268 -3.83 -33.44 -9.63
N ASN A 269 -4.79 -32.64 -10.11
CA ASN A 269 -5.02 -32.42 -11.54
C ASN A 269 -3.79 -31.87 -12.28
N LEU A 270 -3.04 -30.95 -11.63
CA LEU A 270 -1.80 -30.41 -12.20
C LEU A 270 -0.69 -31.46 -12.24
N CYS A 271 -0.58 -32.31 -11.22
CA CYS A 271 0.36 -33.43 -11.19
C CYS A 271 0.06 -34.44 -12.30
N GLU A 272 -1.20 -34.79 -12.49
CA GLU A 272 -1.63 -35.70 -13.58
C GLU A 272 -1.35 -35.11 -14.98
N ALA A 273 -1.68 -33.83 -15.18
CA ALA A 273 -1.49 -33.15 -16.46
C ALA A 273 -0.01 -32.96 -16.84
N THR A 274 0.90 -32.84 -15.87
CA THR A 274 2.31 -32.48 -16.13
C THR A 274 3.31 -33.57 -15.80
N GLY A 275 2.93 -34.59 -15.03
CA GLY A 275 3.84 -35.60 -14.48
C GLY A 275 4.75 -35.04 -13.35
N ALA A 276 4.55 -33.79 -12.91
CA ALA A 276 5.38 -33.15 -11.90
C ALA A 276 4.91 -33.51 -10.49
N LYS A 277 5.82 -33.37 -9.50
CA LYS A 277 5.49 -33.59 -8.09
C LYS A 277 4.67 -32.40 -7.55
N TYR A 278 3.78 -32.65 -6.57
CA TYR A 278 2.96 -31.61 -5.93
C TYR A 278 3.80 -30.44 -5.39
N THR A 279 5.03 -30.69 -4.96
CA THR A 279 5.95 -29.66 -4.46
C THR A 279 6.30 -28.59 -5.50
N ASN A 280 6.18 -28.91 -6.80
CA ASN A 280 6.48 -27.98 -7.88
C ASN A 280 5.40 -26.90 -8.06
N PHE A 281 4.20 -27.13 -7.52
CA PHE A 281 3.07 -26.21 -7.61
C PHE A 281 2.88 -25.36 -6.35
N ILE A 282 3.70 -25.60 -5.33
CA ILE A 282 3.65 -24.88 -4.06
C ILE A 282 4.82 -23.90 -3.99
N THR A 283 4.50 -22.64 -3.78
CA THR A 283 5.48 -21.54 -3.75
C THR A 283 6.03 -21.34 -2.35
N SER A 284 7.34 -21.21 -2.23
CA SER A 284 8.01 -20.85 -0.98
C SER A 284 8.19 -19.34 -0.88
N LEU A 285 7.92 -18.79 0.31
CA LEU A 285 8.09 -17.37 0.62
C LEU A 285 8.85 -17.22 1.93
N VAL A 286 9.70 -16.21 1.99
CA VAL A 286 10.33 -15.75 3.22
C VAL A 286 10.23 -14.24 3.35
N PHE A 287 9.95 -13.78 4.57
CA PHE A 287 10.15 -12.39 4.95
C PHE A 287 11.43 -12.29 5.79
N ILE A 288 12.28 -11.30 5.51
CA ILE A 288 13.50 -11.04 6.26
C ILE A 288 13.54 -9.56 6.62
N GLU A 289 13.56 -9.29 7.92
CA GLU A 289 13.65 -7.93 8.42
C GLU A 289 15.07 -7.38 8.33
N GLY A 290 15.20 -6.18 7.73
CA GLY A 290 16.44 -5.42 7.72
C GLY A 290 16.45 -4.35 8.82
N ASP A 291 17.58 -4.20 9.48
CA ASP A 291 17.82 -3.16 10.48
C ASP A 291 18.98 -2.25 10.05
N TYR A 292 18.86 -0.95 10.33
CA TYR A 292 19.98 -0.01 10.21
C TYR A 292 21.17 -0.45 11.04
N ALA A 293 20.92 -1.14 12.17
CA ALA A 293 21.98 -1.68 13.03
C ALA A 293 22.93 -2.63 12.27
N ASP A 294 22.45 -3.31 11.24
CA ASP A 294 23.26 -4.20 10.41
C ASP A 294 24.06 -3.46 9.31
N ASN A 295 23.75 -2.18 9.06
CA ASN A 295 24.38 -1.39 7.99
C ASN A 295 25.61 -0.59 8.49
N GLU A 296 26.72 -1.26 8.67
CA GLU A 296 27.94 -0.61 9.13
C GLU A 296 28.50 0.43 8.15
N ILE A 297 28.27 0.22 6.85
CA ILE A 297 28.71 1.17 5.82
C ILE A 297 28.00 2.50 5.99
N LEU A 298 26.67 2.48 6.14
CA LEU A 298 25.89 3.69 6.31
C LEU A 298 26.20 4.40 7.64
N LYS A 299 26.39 3.64 8.72
CA LYS A 299 26.83 4.19 10.02
C LYS A 299 28.15 4.94 9.94
N ILE A 300 29.05 4.48 9.09
CA ILE A 300 30.37 5.08 8.92
C ILE A 300 30.30 6.28 7.98
N SER A 301 29.58 6.14 6.86
CA SER A 301 29.51 7.19 5.83
C SER A 301 28.60 8.36 6.23
N ASP A 302 27.53 8.07 6.96
CA ASP A 302 26.59 9.08 7.48
C ASP A 302 26.12 8.72 8.90
N PRO A 303 26.90 9.01 9.94
CA PRO A 303 26.52 8.74 11.34
C PRO A 303 25.24 9.48 11.78
N THR A 304 24.86 10.54 11.06
CA THR A 304 23.70 11.38 11.38
C THR A 304 22.43 10.94 10.66
N TYR A 305 22.47 9.87 9.87
CA TYR A 305 21.36 9.44 9.02
C TYR A 305 20.03 9.26 9.78
N LEU A 306 20.04 8.59 10.93
CA LEU A 306 18.82 8.43 11.73
C LEU A 306 18.27 9.75 12.26
N ASN A 307 19.15 10.69 12.63
CA ASN A 307 18.72 12.02 13.06
C ASN A 307 18.06 12.80 11.93
N LYS A 308 18.56 12.65 10.70
CA LYS A 308 17.95 13.28 9.52
C LYS A 308 16.55 12.72 9.24
N ILE A 309 16.37 11.39 9.31
CA ILE A 309 15.04 10.77 9.15
C ILE A 309 14.10 11.22 10.29
N SER A 310 14.57 11.25 11.52
CA SER A 310 13.76 11.74 12.66
C SER A 310 13.35 13.20 12.48
N ALA A 311 14.19 14.01 11.85
CA ALA A 311 13.92 15.41 11.57
C ALA A 311 12.92 15.63 10.41
N GLU A 312 12.69 14.65 9.55
CA GLU A 312 11.60 14.68 8.55
C GLU A 312 10.24 14.84 9.25
N GLY A 313 10.14 14.37 10.51
CA GLY A 313 8.95 14.47 11.34
C GLY A 313 7.84 13.51 10.91
N GLY A 314 6.87 13.31 11.80
CA GLY A 314 5.70 12.47 11.56
C GLY A 314 5.90 11.00 11.96
N GLU A 315 4.77 10.35 12.23
CA GLU A 315 4.71 8.94 12.66
C GLU A 315 5.26 7.97 11.62
N ALA A 316 5.13 8.30 10.33
CA ALA A 316 5.65 7.50 9.23
C ALA A 316 7.17 7.29 9.34
N SER A 317 7.91 8.37 9.52
CA SER A 317 9.36 8.32 9.67
C SER A 317 9.77 7.54 10.90
N ILE A 318 9.02 7.66 12.00
CA ILE A 318 9.24 6.91 13.23
C ILE A 318 8.99 5.42 13.00
N ASN A 319 7.87 5.05 12.36
CA ASN A 319 7.54 3.66 12.05
C ASN A 319 8.61 3.00 11.17
N ASP A 320 9.12 3.74 10.17
CA ASP A 320 10.20 3.28 9.30
C ASP A 320 11.53 3.07 10.04
N ILE A 321 11.80 3.85 11.09
CA ILE A 321 12.99 3.69 11.94
C ILE A 321 12.82 2.54 12.92
N VAL A 322 11.63 2.42 13.53
CA VAL A 322 11.36 1.44 14.59
C VAL A 322 10.91 0.09 14.04
N GLY A 323 10.43 0.03 12.79
CA GLY A 323 9.93 -1.19 12.14
C GLY A 323 8.51 -1.57 12.58
N ILE A 324 7.63 -0.58 12.77
CA ILE A 324 6.24 -0.81 13.18
C ILE A 324 5.35 -0.93 11.95
N TRP A 325 4.61 -2.03 11.84
CA TRP A 325 3.69 -2.35 10.74
C TRP A 325 2.27 -1.85 11.02
N LYS A 326 2.15 -0.55 11.19
CA LYS A 326 0.91 0.13 11.54
C LYS A 326 0.63 1.24 10.53
N ASP A 327 -0.66 1.50 10.27
CA ASP A 327 -1.04 2.71 9.54
C ASP A 327 -0.60 3.95 10.32
N PHE A 328 -0.10 4.91 9.59
CA PHE A 328 0.34 6.18 10.16
C PHE A 328 -0.44 7.33 9.49
N ASP A 329 -0.59 8.39 10.24
CA ASP A 329 -1.16 9.61 9.74
C ASP A 329 -0.07 10.46 9.10
N SER A 330 -0.25 10.85 7.84
CA SER A 330 0.66 11.83 7.23
C SER A 330 0.49 13.17 7.92
N SER A 331 1.55 13.97 8.00
CA SER A 331 1.50 15.34 8.57
C SER A 331 0.45 16.24 7.91
N SER A 332 0.02 15.90 6.69
CA SER A 332 -1.05 16.58 5.95
C SER A 332 -2.45 15.98 6.17
N SER A 333 -2.57 14.84 6.88
CA SER A 333 -3.87 14.22 7.19
C SER A 333 -4.67 15.10 8.12
N LEU A 334 -5.91 15.40 7.74
CA LEU A 334 -6.80 16.23 8.54
C LEU A 334 -7.48 15.46 9.68
N LEU A 335 -7.65 14.14 9.53
CA LEU A 335 -8.20 13.23 10.54
C LEU A 335 -7.18 12.14 10.85
N THR A 336 -6.76 12.08 12.11
CA THR A 336 -5.86 11.03 12.61
C THR A 336 -6.63 9.73 12.85
N MET A 337 -5.89 8.63 13.04
CA MET A 337 -6.49 7.36 13.46
C MET A 337 -7.19 7.50 14.82
N GLU A 338 -6.62 8.26 15.74
CA GLU A 338 -7.17 8.54 17.05
C GLU A 338 -8.49 9.35 16.95
N ASP A 339 -8.53 10.39 16.09
CA ASP A 339 -9.75 11.14 15.81
C ASP A 339 -10.88 10.21 15.31
N MET A 340 -10.57 9.28 14.38
CA MET A 340 -11.54 8.35 13.83
C MET A 340 -12.01 7.31 14.86
N LEU A 341 -11.12 6.78 15.68
CA LEU A 341 -11.49 5.86 16.76
C LEU A 341 -12.35 6.55 17.81
N SER A 342 -12.01 7.79 18.18
CA SER A 342 -12.83 8.62 19.07
C SER A 342 -14.21 8.86 18.48
N PHE A 343 -14.30 9.22 17.20
CA PHE A 343 -15.57 9.38 16.47
C PHE A 343 -16.40 8.09 16.43
N PHE A 344 -15.79 6.94 16.16
CA PHE A 344 -16.48 5.65 16.09
C PHE A 344 -16.98 5.17 17.45
N ASN A 345 -16.30 5.53 18.50
CA ASN A 345 -16.69 5.22 19.89
C ASN A 345 -17.68 6.24 20.48
N ASN A 346 -17.85 7.38 19.84
CA ASN A 346 -18.85 8.36 20.26
C ASN A 346 -20.24 7.92 19.81
N THR A 347 -21.03 7.42 20.75
CA THR A 347 -22.40 6.97 20.55
C THR A 347 -23.45 7.92 21.12
N GLU A 348 -23.01 9.09 21.63
CA GLU A 348 -23.93 10.09 22.17
C GLU A 348 -24.95 10.52 21.12
N ARG A 349 -26.21 10.22 21.38
CA ARG A 349 -27.32 10.70 20.56
C ARG A 349 -27.78 12.05 21.07
N ARG A 350 -27.76 13.05 20.23
CA ARG A 350 -28.33 14.36 20.50
C ARG A 350 -29.46 14.57 19.52
N ASP A 351 -30.69 14.55 20.02
CA ASP A 351 -31.88 14.76 19.20
C ASP A 351 -31.80 16.10 18.45
N GLY A 352 -32.14 16.06 17.20
CA GLY A 352 -32.03 17.21 16.33
C GLY A 352 -32.95 17.15 15.10
N VAL A 353 -32.67 18.01 14.15
CA VAL A 353 -33.39 18.01 12.89
C VAL A 353 -32.83 16.91 12.00
N MET A 354 -33.73 16.06 11.47
CA MET A 354 -33.36 15.04 10.51
C MET A 354 -32.83 15.66 9.21
N ARG A 355 -31.64 15.23 8.80
CA ARG A 355 -30.95 15.65 7.58
C ARG A 355 -30.43 14.44 6.80
N ALA A 356 -30.14 14.66 5.53
CA ALA A 356 -29.44 13.65 4.73
C ALA A 356 -28.41 14.29 3.80
N SER A 357 -27.36 13.55 3.50
CA SER A 357 -26.37 13.92 2.48
C SER A 357 -26.00 12.71 1.63
N ALA A 358 -25.73 12.95 0.32
CA ALA A 358 -25.40 11.88 -0.60
C ALA A 358 -24.30 12.25 -1.59
N ASP A 359 -23.36 11.33 -1.83
CA ASP A 359 -22.51 11.34 -3.03
C ASP A 359 -23.19 10.49 -4.11
N VAL A 360 -23.55 11.15 -5.23
CA VAL A 360 -24.36 10.56 -6.30
C VAL A 360 -23.47 9.98 -7.37
N ALA A 361 -23.43 8.66 -7.48
CA ALA A 361 -22.65 7.97 -8.51
C ALA A 361 -23.50 6.99 -9.32
N ILE A 362 -23.18 6.84 -10.62
CA ILE A 362 -23.77 5.85 -11.54
C ILE A 362 -22.64 4.98 -12.11
N LYS A 363 -22.93 3.72 -12.38
CA LYS A 363 -22.09 2.72 -13.07
C LYS A 363 -20.86 2.22 -12.28
N ASN A 364 -19.96 3.07 -11.85
CA ASN A 364 -18.64 2.60 -11.40
C ASN A 364 -18.30 2.90 -9.95
N ASP A 365 -18.66 4.04 -9.43
CA ASP A 365 -18.43 4.46 -8.04
C ASP A 365 -19.64 4.10 -7.17
N PHE A 366 -19.52 4.22 -5.85
CA PHE A 366 -20.63 3.96 -4.94
C PHE A 366 -21.54 5.19 -4.85
N PHE A 367 -22.85 4.95 -4.93
CA PHE A 367 -23.85 5.89 -4.44
C PHE A 367 -23.96 5.68 -2.92
N VAL A 368 -23.65 6.70 -2.14
CA VAL A 368 -23.69 6.66 -0.68
C VAL A 368 -24.62 7.74 -0.15
N ILE A 369 -25.58 7.38 0.69
CA ILE A 369 -26.49 8.32 1.35
C ILE A 369 -26.52 8.06 2.86
N TYR A 370 -26.35 9.12 3.65
CA TYR A 370 -26.42 9.10 5.10
C TYR A 370 -27.64 9.85 5.61
N ALA A 371 -28.22 9.38 6.72
CA ALA A 371 -29.19 10.12 7.52
C ALA A 371 -28.58 10.55 8.86
N PHE A 372 -28.94 11.76 9.29
CA PHE A 372 -28.44 12.41 10.50
C PHE A 372 -29.62 12.85 11.35
N ASP A 373 -29.58 12.52 12.64
CA ASP A 373 -30.41 13.12 13.67
C ASP A 373 -29.57 14.16 14.43
N GLY A 374 -29.74 15.45 14.09
CA GLY A 374 -28.77 16.46 14.52
C GLY A 374 -27.36 16.19 13.99
N HIS A 375 -26.42 15.89 14.87
CA HIS A 375 -25.05 15.50 14.56
C HIS A 375 -24.80 13.98 14.71
N HIS A 376 -25.85 13.21 14.98
CA HIS A 376 -25.75 11.75 15.09
C HIS A 376 -26.05 11.08 13.75
N ILE A 377 -25.11 10.30 13.23
CA ILE A 377 -25.28 9.52 12.02
C ILE A 377 -26.05 8.24 12.36
N CYS A 378 -27.34 8.19 11.97
CA CYS A 378 -28.27 7.16 12.42
C CYS A 378 -28.56 6.09 11.36
N ASP A 379 -28.41 6.39 10.05
CA ASP A 379 -28.62 5.40 8.99
C ASP A 379 -27.72 5.69 7.78
N ILE A 380 -27.47 4.65 6.99
CA ILE A 380 -26.75 4.71 5.71
C ILE A 380 -27.41 3.75 4.72
N ASP A 381 -27.40 4.10 3.45
CA ASP A 381 -27.60 3.13 2.37
C ASP A 381 -26.52 3.31 1.30
N VAL A 382 -26.09 2.19 0.71
CA VAL A 382 -25.01 2.13 -0.26
C VAL A 382 -25.48 1.34 -1.47
N ARG A 383 -25.44 1.94 -2.64
CA ARG A 383 -25.77 1.26 -3.89
C ARG A 383 -24.65 1.38 -4.89
N ARG A 384 -24.69 0.49 -5.84
CA ARG A 384 -23.75 0.46 -6.92
C ARG A 384 -24.41 0.04 -8.22
N GLY A 385 -24.03 0.70 -9.32
CA GLY A 385 -24.56 0.37 -10.63
C GLY A 385 -26.05 0.70 -10.81
N ALA A 386 -26.62 1.60 -9.97
CA ALA A 386 -28.00 2.03 -10.11
C ALA A 386 -28.24 2.67 -11.47
N MET A 387 -29.38 2.37 -12.09
CA MET A 387 -29.84 3.06 -13.29
C MET A 387 -30.42 4.42 -12.93
N SER A 388 -30.38 5.37 -13.86
CA SER A 388 -30.84 6.75 -13.60
C SER A 388 -32.32 6.84 -13.16
N ASP A 389 -33.15 5.94 -13.62
CA ASP A 389 -34.59 5.85 -13.28
C ASP A 389 -34.86 5.26 -11.89
N GLU A 390 -33.92 4.50 -11.34
CA GLU A 390 -34.01 3.89 -9.99
C GLU A 390 -33.56 4.84 -8.88
N ILE A 391 -32.76 5.87 -9.20
CA ILE A 391 -32.09 6.72 -8.18
C ILE A 391 -33.13 7.59 -7.45
N ILE A 392 -34.06 8.23 -8.16
CA ILE A 392 -35.06 9.12 -7.52
C ILE A 392 -35.94 8.35 -6.55
N PRO A 393 -36.59 7.22 -6.95
CA PRO A 393 -37.36 6.41 -6.01
C PRO A 393 -36.57 5.92 -4.82
N PHE A 394 -35.29 5.58 -5.03
CA PHE A 394 -34.41 5.13 -3.97
C PHE A 394 -34.15 6.24 -2.94
N ILE A 395 -33.76 7.45 -3.40
CA ILE A 395 -33.55 8.59 -2.52
C ILE A 395 -34.85 8.93 -1.77
N GLU A 396 -35.97 9.03 -2.46
CA GLU A 396 -37.28 9.36 -1.83
C GLU A 396 -37.65 8.31 -0.77
N GLY A 397 -37.46 7.03 -1.06
CA GLY A 397 -37.69 5.95 -0.09
C GLY A 397 -36.79 6.05 1.14
N PHE A 398 -35.50 6.38 0.94
CA PHE A 398 -34.56 6.58 2.06
C PHE A 398 -34.90 7.80 2.91
N LEU A 399 -35.23 8.94 2.28
CA LEU A 399 -35.69 10.15 2.96
C LEU A 399 -36.96 9.92 3.76
N GLN A 400 -37.97 9.24 3.17
CA GLN A 400 -39.20 8.90 3.83
C GLN A 400 -38.98 7.97 5.04
N LYS A 401 -38.19 6.91 4.87
CA LYS A 401 -37.83 5.96 5.92
C LYS A 401 -37.26 6.66 7.15
N ASN A 402 -36.40 7.66 6.92
CA ASN A 402 -35.68 8.37 7.96
C ASN A 402 -36.37 9.70 8.39
N GLY A 403 -37.56 10.00 7.91
CA GLY A 403 -38.28 11.23 8.26
C GLY A 403 -37.54 12.52 7.82
N VAL A 404 -36.73 12.45 6.79
CA VAL A 404 -35.97 13.60 6.26
C VAL A 404 -36.81 14.36 5.25
N ARG A 405 -37.03 15.68 5.46
CA ARG A 405 -37.64 16.54 4.47
C ARG A 405 -36.68 16.88 3.35
N LYS A 406 -37.15 17.03 2.11
CA LYS A 406 -36.30 17.35 0.96
C LYS A 406 -35.47 18.63 1.15
N GLU A 407 -35.99 19.63 1.85
CA GLU A 407 -35.26 20.87 2.22
C GLU A 407 -34.08 20.65 3.15
N ASN A 408 -33.98 19.48 3.79
CA ASN A 408 -32.89 19.03 4.66
C ASN A 408 -32.00 17.97 3.98
N PHE A 409 -32.08 17.86 2.67
CA PHE A 409 -31.28 16.93 1.88
C PHE A 409 -30.30 17.68 0.98
N THR A 410 -29.02 17.28 1.02
CA THR A 410 -27.96 17.78 0.16
C THR A 410 -27.31 16.62 -0.60
N PHE A 411 -26.84 16.88 -1.80
CA PHE A 411 -26.16 15.89 -2.63
C PHE A 411 -25.19 16.58 -3.58
N ASP A 412 -24.12 15.85 -4.01
CA ASP A 412 -23.17 16.39 -4.97
C ASP A 412 -23.87 16.72 -6.30
N GLU A 413 -23.87 18.01 -6.66
CA GLU A 413 -24.46 18.52 -7.91
C GLU A 413 -23.56 18.27 -9.13
N ASN A 414 -22.27 17.94 -8.93
CA ASN A 414 -21.34 17.79 -10.04
C ASN A 414 -21.60 16.51 -10.83
N GLY A 415 -21.47 16.59 -12.14
CA GLY A 415 -21.72 15.44 -13.02
C GLY A 415 -23.18 14.98 -13.02
N LEU A 416 -23.42 13.81 -12.47
CA LEU A 416 -24.77 13.20 -12.45
C LEU A 416 -25.74 13.87 -11.50
N GLY A 417 -25.24 14.50 -10.46
CA GLY A 417 -26.09 15.26 -9.53
C GLY A 417 -26.77 16.46 -10.16
N MET A 418 -26.25 17.00 -11.27
CA MET A 418 -26.89 18.08 -12.02
C MET A 418 -28.27 17.66 -12.56
N TRP A 419 -28.38 16.45 -13.12
CA TRP A 419 -29.67 15.91 -13.54
C TRP A 419 -30.64 15.73 -12.36
N LEU A 420 -30.15 15.30 -11.20
CA LEU A 420 -30.95 15.15 -10.00
C LEU A 420 -31.46 16.53 -9.50
N ALA A 421 -30.60 17.54 -9.50
CA ALA A 421 -30.92 18.90 -9.11
C ALA A 421 -32.00 19.54 -10.00
N GLU A 422 -32.03 19.22 -11.29
CA GLU A 422 -33.02 19.70 -12.26
C GLU A 422 -34.31 18.85 -12.29
N SER A 423 -34.32 17.70 -11.63
CA SER A 423 -35.48 16.82 -11.60
C SER A 423 -36.70 17.46 -10.90
N ILE A 424 -37.88 17.13 -11.33
CA ILE A 424 -39.15 17.58 -10.70
C ILE A 424 -39.22 17.20 -9.21
N ALA A 425 -38.56 16.10 -8.86
CA ALA A 425 -38.55 15.61 -7.48
C ALA A 425 -37.79 16.53 -6.53
N PHE A 426 -36.66 17.16 -6.97
CA PHE A 426 -35.74 17.86 -6.11
C PHE A 426 -35.51 19.34 -6.47
N LYS A 427 -35.81 19.77 -7.68
CA LYS A 427 -35.61 21.17 -8.12
C LYS A 427 -36.34 22.15 -7.19
N GLY A 428 -35.57 23.06 -6.58
CA GLY A 428 -36.07 24.05 -5.62
C GLY A 428 -36.61 23.49 -4.30
N LYS A 429 -36.49 22.16 -4.07
CA LYS A 429 -36.97 21.48 -2.86
C LYS A 429 -35.82 20.91 -2.01
N SER A 430 -34.62 20.77 -2.57
CA SER A 430 -33.43 20.28 -1.91
C SER A 430 -32.30 21.31 -1.97
N VAL A 431 -31.15 20.99 -1.37
CA VAL A 431 -30.01 21.89 -1.29
C VAL A 431 -28.82 21.24 -2.01
N PRO A 432 -28.72 21.39 -3.35
CA PRO A 432 -27.59 20.83 -4.08
C PRO A 432 -26.25 21.38 -3.60
N PHE A 433 -25.23 20.54 -3.60
CA PHE A 433 -23.87 20.85 -3.18
C PHE A 433 -22.96 20.97 -4.41
N ASN A 434 -22.55 22.19 -4.72
CA ASN A 434 -21.62 22.42 -5.81
C ASN A 434 -20.21 22.70 -5.23
N ASN A 435 -19.26 21.86 -5.56
CA ASN A 435 -17.88 21.93 -5.07
C ASN A 435 -17.21 23.29 -5.28
N ARG A 436 -17.56 24.01 -6.36
CA ARG A 436 -16.96 25.27 -6.77
C ARG A 436 -17.69 26.50 -6.23
N THR A 437 -18.78 26.32 -5.51
CA THR A 437 -19.50 27.44 -4.91
C THR A 437 -18.59 28.24 -3.99
N THR A 438 -18.77 29.55 -3.98
CA THR A 438 -18.05 30.47 -3.09
C THR A 438 -18.30 30.08 -1.62
N PRO A 439 -17.25 29.90 -0.82
CA PRO A 439 -17.37 29.58 0.60
C PRO A 439 -17.95 30.77 1.40
N SER A 440 -18.37 30.50 2.63
CA SER A 440 -18.94 31.55 3.51
C SER A 440 -17.93 32.65 3.89
N ASP A 441 -16.63 32.34 3.93
CA ASP A 441 -15.54 33.31 4.08
C ASP A 441 -14.40 32.98 3.09
N THR A 442 -14.31 33.81 2.05
CA THR A 442 -13.30 33.66 1.00
C THR A 442 -11.87 33.98 1.46
N ARG A 443 -11.68 34.50 2.67
CA ARG A 443 -10.33 34.71 3.24
C ARG A 443 -9.78 33.42 3.84
N LEU A 444 -10.65 32.54 4.32
CA LEU A 444 -10.28 31.29 5.00
C LEU A 444 -10.22 30.12 4.03
N TRP A 445 -11.20 29.98 3.15
CA TRP A 445 -11.40 28.82 2.31
C TRP A 445 -11.35 29.15 0.82
N ASN A 446 -10.87 28.22 0.03
CA ASN A 446 -10.77 28.37 -1.43
C ASN A 446 -12.10 28.06 -2.14
N ASN A 447 -12.88 27.14 -1.59
CA ASN A 447 -14.17 26.69 -2.14
C ASN A 447 -15.06 26.07 -1.04
N LEU A 448 -16.34 25.87 -1.35
CA LEU A 448 -17.32 25.29 -0.44
C LEU A 448 -16.94 23.87 0.02
N LYS A 449 -16.34 23.07 -0.84
CA LYS A 449 -15.90 21.70 -0.49
C LYS A 449 -14.89 21.73 0.64
N SER A 450 -13.89 22.60 0.54
CA SER A 450 -12.84 22.76 1.54
C SER A 450 -13.39 23.32 2.86
N GLU A 451 -14.33 24.27 2.79
CA GLU A 451 -15.05 24.77 3.95
C GLU A 451 -15.79 23.66 4.71
N CYS A 452 -16.60 22.86 3.99
CA CYS A 452 -17.37 21.79 4.61
C CYS A 452 -16.46 20.69 5.17
N ALA A 453 -15.39 20.32 4.48
CA ALA A 453 -14.43 19.34 4.95
C ALA A 453 -13.74 19.80 6.25
N GLU A 454 -13.22 21.06 6.30
CA GLU A 454 -12.56 21.56 7.51
C GLU A 454 -13.52 21.69 8.70
N LYS A 455 -14.74 22.17 8.46
CA LYS A 455 -15.76 22.27 9.52
C LYS A 455 -16.13 20.89 10.07
N PHE A 456 -16.29 19.89 9.19
CA PHE A 456 -16.57 18.51 9.59
C PHE A 456 -15.41 17.92 10.43
N VAL A 457 -14.16 18.10 10.00
CA VAL A 457 -12.98 17.69 10.74
C VAL A 457 -12.94 18.32 12.13
N LYS A 458 -13.17 19.63 12.23
CA LYS A 458 -13.20 20.34 13.52
C LYS A 458 -14.30 19.82 14.44
N ALA A 459 -15.46 19.54 13.90
CA ALA A 459 -16.59 19.01 14.67
C ALA A 459 -16.35 17.56 15.15
N ILE A 460 -15.68 16.71 14.34
CA ILE A 460 -15.23 15.37 14.79
C ILE A 460 -14.24 15.50 15.94
N LYS A 461 -13.20 16.33 15.79
CA LYS A 461 -12.19 16.54 16.83
C LYS A 461 -12.75 17.14 18.12
N ALA A 462 -13.80 17.92 18.01
CA ALA A 462 -14.53 18.47 19.16
C ALA A 462 -15.52 17.47 19.80
N GLY A 463 -15.66 16.25 19.24
CA GLY A 463 -16.62 15.25 19.71
C GLY A 463 -18.09 15.61 19.45
N GLU A 464 -18.37 16.55 18.54
CA GLU A 464 -19.72 17.00 18.22
C GLU A 464 -20.51 15.97 17.39
N PHE A 465 -19.82 15.22 16.53
CA PHE A 465 -20.42 14.15 15.74
C PHE A 465 -20.32 12.80 16.44
N SER A 466 -21.37 12.01 16.27
CA SER A 466 -21.45 10.61 16.72
C SER A 466 -22.01 9.74 15.61
N ILE A 467 -21.77 8.42 15.69
CA ILE A 467 -22.20 7.47 14.68
C ILE A 467 -22.73 6.18 15.30
N SER A 468 -23.86 5.69 14.77
CA SER A 468 -24.44 4.42 15.21
C SER A 468 -23.52 3.24 14.90
N GLN A 469 -23.38 2.31 15.86
CA GLN A 469 -22.64 1.08 15.67
C GLN A 469 -23.23 0.20 14.55
N ASP A 470 -24.54 0.28 14.31
CA ASP A 470 -25.20 -0.43 13.22
C ASP A 470 -24.80 0.13 11.85
N VAL A 471 -24.58 1.45 11.77
CA VAL A 471 -24.05 2.10 10.56
C VAL A 471 -22.62 1.62 10.31
N LEU A 472 -21.73 1.65 11.30
CA LEU A 472 -20.33 1.24 11.17
C LEU A 472 -20.18 -0.22 10.75
N LYS A 473 -21.03 -1.11 11.26
CA LYS A 473 -21.00 -2.55 10.97
C LYS A 473 -21.72 -2.95 9.70
N ARG A 474 -22.44 -2.04 9.04
CA ARG A 474 -23.15 -2.33 7.79
C ARG A 474 -22.17 -2.71 6.70
N LYS A 475 -22.42 -3.86 6.06
CA LYS A 475 -21.56 -4.41 5.02
C LYS A 475 -22.04 -4.02 3.64
N PHE A 476 -21.10 -3.83 2.75
CA PHE A 476 -21.32 -3.65 1.31
C PHE A 476 -20.21 -4.38 0.55
N THR A 477 -20.42 -4.59 -0.75
CA THR A 477 -19.51 -5.38 -1.58
C THR A 477 -19.01 -4.53 -2.76
N ASP A 478 -17.69 -4.52 -2.98
CA ASP A 478 -17.07 -3.82 -4.10
C ASP A 478 -17.16 -4.59 -5.45
N LYS A 479 -16.53 -4.08 -6.50
CA LYS A 479 -16.45 -4.71 -7.84
C LYS A 479 -15.79 -6.07 -7.84
N LYS A 480 -14.82 -6.24 -6.99
CA LYS A 480 -14.01 -7.45 -6.88
C LYS A 480 -14.70 -8.47 -5.96
N ARG A 481 -15.91 -8.18 -5.48
CA ARG A 481 -16.68 -8.97 -4.51
C ARG A 481 -16.05 -9.03 -3.12
N HIS A 482 -15.19 -8.08 -2.77
CA HIS A 482 -14.72 -7.92 -1.40
C HIS A 482 -15.83 -7.29 -0.56
N SER A 483 -16.06 -7.84 0.61
CA SER A 483 -17.02 -7.31 1.58
C SER A 483 -16.30 -6.43 2.58
N TYR A 484 -16.75 -5.19 2.70
CA TYR A 484 -16.25 -4.20 3.66
C TYR A 484 -17.37 -3.78 4.60
N THR A 485 -17.01 -3.34 5.79
CA THR A 485 -17.88 -2.55 6.65
C THR A 485 -17.74 -1.06 6.33
N VAL A 486 -18.75 -0.27 6.67
CA VAL A 486 -18.69 1.19 6.55
C VAL A 486 -17.54 1.76 7.39
N GLY A 487 -17.32 1.22 8.59
CA GLY A 487 -16.21 1.64 9.46
C GLY A 487 -14.85 1.40 8.83
N GLU A 488 -14.60 0.23 8.22
CA GLU A 488 -13.35 -0.06 7.51
C GLU A 488 -13.14 0.90 6.35
N ARG A 489 -14.20 1.20 5.57
CA ARG A 489 -14.11 2.12 4.44
C ARG A 489 -13.83 3.55 4.88
N LEU A 490 -14.49 4.06 5.91
CA LEU A 490 -14.23 5.39 6.46
C LEU A 490 -12.81 5.50 7.03
N MET A 491 -12.32 4.44 7.70
CA MET A 491 -10.96 4.39 8.20
C MET A 491 -9.92 4.46 7.08
N GLU A 492 -10.20 3.84 5.94
CA GLU A 492 -9.35 3.91 4.74
C GLU A 492 -9.42 5.29 4.07
N GLU A 493 -10.64 5.82 3.84
CA GLU A 493 -10.86 7.09 3.14
C GLU A 493 -10.33 8.32 3.91
N ARG A 494 -10.12 8.23 5.24
CA ARG A 494 -9.52 9.33 6.01
C ARG A 494 -8.15 9.77 5.47
N HIS A 495 -7.38 8.83 4.88
CA HIS A 495 -6.08 9.13 4.27
C HIS A 495 -6.19 10.03 3.03
N ALA A 496 -7.36 10.05 2.38
CA ALA A 496 -7.62 10.95 1.26
C ALA A 496 -7.91 12.38 1.71
N LEU A 497 -8.29 12.59 2.98
CA LEU A 497 -8.64 13.92 3.47
C LEU A 497 -7.39 14.68 3.94
N LYS A 498 -6.72 15.30 2.99
CA LYS A 498 -5.47 16.03 3.17
C LYS A 498 -5.61 17.50 2.79
N ARG A 499 -4.86 18.36 3.47
CA ARG A 499 -4.69 19.76 3.04
C ARG A 499 -3.74 19.81 1.85
N LYS A 500 -4.00 20.71 0.92
CA LYS A 500 -3.11 21.01 -0.20
C LYS A 500 -1.97 21.91 0.26
N ASP A 501 -0.73 21.46 0.09
CA ASP A 501 0.45 22.06 0.72
C ASP A 501 0.72 23.52 0.27
N ASP A 502 0.52 23.85 -1.01
CA ASP A 502 0.84 25.17 -1.57
C ASP A 502 -0.32 26.19 -1.55
N ALA A 503 -1.42 25.86 -0.88
CA ALA A 503 -2.59 26.73 -0.89
C ALA A 503 -2.47 27.86 0.15
N GLN A 504 -2.54 29.11 -0.30
CA GLN A 504 -2.56 30.31 0.58
C GLN A 504 -3.77 30.31 1.54
N ARG A 505 -4.89 29.73 1.11
CA ARG A 505 -6.11 29.53 1.89
C ARG A 505 -6.33 28.04 2.09
N PHE A 506 -7.14 27.68 3.09
CA PHE A 506 -7.41 26.27 3.30
C PHE A 506 -8.09 25.64 2.05
N GLU A 507 -7.45 24.64 1.52
CA GLU A 507 -7.92 23.83 0.39
C GLU A 507 -7.55 22.38 0.62
N ILE A 508 -8.50 21.47 0.40
CA ILE A 508 -8.22 20.05 0.40
C ILE A 508 -7.78 19.60 -1.01
N ILE A 509 -7.02 18.53 -1.08
CA ILE A 509 -6.57 17.96 -2.36
C ILE A 509 -7.76 17.61 -3.26
N SER A 510 -7.52 17.58 -4.57
CA SER A 510 -8.57 17.29 -5.55
C SER A 510 -9.08 15.84 -5.46
N LYS A 511 -10.33 15.58 -5.93
CA LYS A 511 -10.89 14.21 -5.97
C LYS A 511 -9.99 13.22 -6.75
N GLN A 512 -9.27 13.69 -7.77
CA GLN A 512 -8.30 12.85 -8.48
C GLN A 512 -7.10 12.48 -7.62
N GLN A 513 -6.56 13.43 -6.88
CA GLN A 513 -5.48 13.18 -5.91
C GLN A 513 -5.96 12.28 -4.76
N MET A 514 -7.19 12.51 -4.24
CA MET A 514 -7.79 11.63 -3.24
C MET A 514 -7.90 10.19 -3.74
N LYS A 515 -8.31 9.98 -5.00
CA LYS A 515 -8.36 8.64 -5.62
C LYS A 515 -6.98 7.99 -5.74
N LEU A 516 -5.92 8.76 -5.94
CA LEU A 516 -4.55 8.24 -5.97
C LEU A 516 -4.08 7.83 -4.57
N GLU A 517 -4.49 8.57 -3.53
CA GLU A 517 -4.10 8.28 -2.15
C GLU A 517 -4.68 6.98 -1.61
N VAL A 518 -5.96 6.69 -1.91
CA VAL A 518 -6.66 5.51 -1.38
C VAL A 518 -7.02 4.47 -2.45
N GLY A 519 -6.69 4.72 -3.71
CA GLY A 519 -6.89 3.79 -4.81
C GLY A 519 -8.34 3.71 -5.35
N HIS A 520 -9.29 4.42 -4.74
CA HIS A 520 -10.70 4.49 -5.14
C HIS A 520 -11.29 5.87 -4.86
N SER A 521 -12.54 6.11 -5.26
CA SER A 521 -13.25 7.35 -4.91
C SER A 521 -13.60 7.37 -3.42
N PRO A 522 -13.37 8.49 -2.68
CA PRO A 522 -13.70 8.62 -1.26
C PRO A 522 -15.18 8.97 -1.04
N ASP A 523 -16.08 8.19 -1.65
CA ASP A 523 -17.52 8.48 -1.74
C ASP A 523 -18.21 8.48 -0.36
N PHE A 524 -17.72 7.65 0.59
CA PHE A 524 -18.29 7.57 1.95
C PHE A 524 -17.96 8.82 2.77
N LEU A 525 -16.71 9.28 2.72
CA LEU A 525 -16.28 10.44 3.48
C LEU A 525 -16.79 11.74 2.83
N GLU A 526 -16.84 11.81 1.50
CA GLU A 526 -17.40 12.96 0.80
C GLU A 526 -18.90 13.13 1.12
N ALA A 527 -19.67 12.05 1.11
CA ALA A 527 -21.07 12.08 1.51
C ALA A 527 -21.28 12.57 2.95
N LEU A 528 -20.35 12.26 3.88
CA LEU A 528 -20.43 12.72 5.27
C LEU A 528 -20.21 14.22 5.40
N PHE A 529 -19.10 14.76 4.90
CA PHE A 529 -18.80 16.17 5.16
C PHE A 529 -19.70 17.15 4.40
N MET A 530 -20.37 16.74 3.31
CA MET A 530 -21.34 17.57 2.60
C MET A 530 -22.51 18.01 3.47
N VAL A 531 -22.87 17.28 4.52
CA VAL A 531 -23.93 17.67 5.44
C VAL A 531 -23.67 19.04 6.08
N MET A 532 -22.40 19.46 6.20
CA MET A 532 -22.02 20.75 6.78
C MET A 532 -22.60 21.95 6.00
N HIS A 533 -22.91 21.76 4.72
CA HIS A 533 -23.60 22.77 3.91
C HIS A 533 -24.99 23.08 4.45
N LEU A 534 -25.72 22.08 4.97
CA LEU A 534 -27.04 22.26 5.57
C LEU A 534 -26.96 22.97 6.93
N PHE A 535 -25.90 22.74 7.71
CA PHE A 535 -25.69 23.42 8.98
C PHE A 535 -25.34 24.89 8.76
N SER A 536 -24.59 25.23 7.72
CA SER A 536 -24.16 26.61 7.43
C SER A 536 -25.32 27.51 6.96
N LYS A 537 -26.31 26.97 6.21
CA LYS A 537 -27.45 27.76 5.68
C LYS A 537 -28.45 28.21 6.74
N ARG A 538 -28.61 27.51 7.86
CA ARG A 538 -29.59 27.86 8.91
C ARG A 538 -29.15 28.99 9.83
N GLY A 539 -27.87 29.33 9.91
CA GLY A 539 -27.40 30.51 10.66
C GLY A 539 -27.91 31.85 10.11
N HIS A 540 -28.38 31.89 8.87
CA HIS A 540 -28.93 33.11 8.25
C HIS A 540 -30.46 33.30 8.41
N CYS A 541 -31.20 32.24 8.75
CA CYS A 541 -32.67 32.35 8.93
C CYS A 541 -33.13 32.78 10.34
N VAL A 542 -32.26 32.71 11.37
CA VAL A 542 -32.66 33.07 12.75
C VAL A 542 -32.48 34.54 13.05
N ARG A 543 -31.83 35.37 12.21
CA ARG A 543 -31.61 36.80 12.44
C ARG A 543 -32.63 37.75 11.75
N LYS A 544 -33.71 37.29 11.17
CA LYS A 544 -34.74 38.15 10.58
C LYS A 544 -36.06 38.19 11.37
N GLY A 545 -36.07 37.78 12.63
CA GLY A 545 -37.31 37.68 13.43
C GLY A 545 -37.33 38.40 14.78
N PHE A 546 -36.39 39.28 15.09
CA PHE A 546 -36.43 40.08 16.33
C PHE A 546 -35.89 41.51 16.12
N GLU A 547 -36.54 42.27 15.28
CA GLU A 547 -36.55 43.73 15.35
C GLU A 547 -37.99 44.16 15.06
N ASN A 548 -38.79 44.19 16.11
CA ASN A 548 -39.97 45.02 16.35
C ASN A 548 -40.78 44.41 17.50
N TRP A 549 -40.35 44.74 18.71
CA TRP A 549 -41.21 45.08 19.89
C TRP A 549 -40.35 45.78 20.91
#